data_a232a66a9ecf7ba31aeda12a9a6ddd41
#
_entry.id   a232a66a9ecf7ba31aeda12a9a6ddd41
#
_cell.length_a   1.000
_cell.length_b   1.000
_cell.length_c   1.000
_cell.angle_alpha   90.00
_cell.angle_beta   90.00
_cell.angle_gamma   90.00
#
_symmetry.space_group_name_H-M   'P 1'
#
loop_
_entity.id
_entity.type
_entity.pdbx_description
1 polymer ?
#
loop_
_entity_poly.entity_id
_entity_poly.type
_entity_poly.pdbx_seq_one_letter_code
_entity_poly.pdbx_strand_id
1 'polypeptide(L)'
;MKISQKLCVFNSRLRKRYRIINLDDYPETVDDREIYVVGDLQKPQYAIFLCPCGCGQKIELNVNPESRPCWAIRWHVTGTLSFSPSINRNIGCRSHFYLKNSKVLWCQ
;
A
#
# COMPACT_ATOMS: atom_id res chain seq x y z
N MET A 1 -1.31 29.04 -10.52
CA MET A 1 -1.74 28.08 -11.25
C MET A 1 -2.49 27.12 -10.47
N LYS A 2 -3.26 26.54 -11.03
CA LYS A 2 -3.95 25.72 -10.39
C LYS A 2 -3.54 24.38 -10.66
N ILE A 3 -3.39 23.67 -9.76
CA ILE A 3 -2.99 22.39 -9.96
C ILE A 3 -4.14 21.51 -9.90
N SER A 4 -4.53 21.04 -11.01
CA SER A 4 -5.65 20.14 -11.03
C SER A 4 -5.26 18.78 -10.57
N GLN A 5 -3.99 18.40 -10.66
CA GLN A 5 -3.64 17.12 -10.19
C GLN A 5 -2.95 17.24 -8.89
N LYS A 6 -3.10 16.25 -8.06
CA LYS A 6 -2.47 16.25 -6.77
C LYS A 6 -1.01 16.02 -6.90
N LEU A 7 -0.25 16.68 -6.06
CA LEU A 7 1.17 16.56 -6.05
C LEU A 7 1.58 15.55 -5.00
N CYS A 8 2.33 14.56 -5.41
CA CYS A 8 2.80 13.54 -4.48
C CYS A 8 4.22 13.88 -4.07
N VAL A 9 4.42 14.07 -2.77
CA VAL A 9 5.70 14.52 -2.27
C VAL A 9 6.33 13.44 -1.41
N PHE A 10 7.66 13.47 -1.40
CA PHE A 10 8.43 12.51 -0.67
C PHE A 10 8.89 13.18 0.61
N ASN A 11 8.30 12.81 1.71
CA ASN A 11 8.63 13.40 2.99
C ASN A 11 9.54 12.43 3.74
N SER A 12 10.84 12.74 3.79
CA SER A 12 11.78 11.80 4.35
C SER A 12 11.59 11.61 5.84
N ARG A 13 11.05 12.61 6.53
CA ARG A 13 10.88 12.47 7.97
C ARG A 13 9.74 11.55 8.34
N LEU A 14 8.70 11.49 7.50
CA LEU A 14 7.54 10.67 7.77
C LEU A 14 7.48 9.44 6.92
N ARG A 15 8.50 9.22 6.09
CA ARG A 15 8.48 8.13 5.16
C ARG A 15 8.64 6.81 5.87
N LYS A 16 7.67 5.92 5.70
CA LYS A 16 7.75 4.58 6.23
C LYS A 16 8.29 3.67 5.18
N ARG A 17 9.08 2.72 5.60
CA ARG A 17 9.54 1.66 4.73
C ARG A 17 8.99 0.38 5.28
N TYR A 18 8.22 -0.30 4.47
CA TYR A 18 7.55 -1.52 4.88
C TYR A 18 8.40 -2.73 4.57
N ARG A 19 8.29 -3.74 5.42
CA ARG A 19 8.82 -5.06 5.12
C ARG A 19 7.69 -5.88 4.55
N ILE A 20 8.01 -6.77 3.62
CA ILE A 20 7.02 -7.56 2.93
C ILE A 20 7.01 -8.95 3.54
N ILE A 21 5.82 -9.38 3.98
CA ILE A 21 5.63 -10.69 4.58
C ILE A 21 4.62 -11.44 3.71
N ASN A 22 4.98 -12.62 3.24
CA ASN A 22 4.07 -13.44 2.48
C ASN A 22 3.41 -14.45 3.39
N LEU A 23 2.08 -14.50 3.36
CA LEU A 23 1.32 -15.44 4.17
C LEU A 23 0.35 -16.21 3.29
N ASP A 24 -0.01 -17.41 3.73
CA ASP A 24 -1.01 -18.18 3.04
C ASP A 24 -2.43 -17.75 3.39
N ASP A 25 -2.59 -17.09 4.54
CA ASP A 25 -3.90 -16.71 5.01
C ASP A 25 -3.79 -15.35 5.68
N TYR A 26 -4.90 -14.79 6.08
CA TYR A 26 -4.93 -13.47 6.70
C TYR A 26 -4.13 -13.45 7.99
N PRO A 27 -3.41 -12.36 8.26
CA PRO A 27 -2.66 -12.24 9.50
C PRO A 27 -3.60 -12.02 10.67
N GLU A 28 -3.26 -12.58 11.82
CA GLU A 28 -4.04 -12.36 13.02
C GLU A 28 -3.84 -10.96 13.56
N THR A 29 -2.63 -10.43 13.41
CA THR A 29 -2.32 -9.06 13.81
C THR A 29 -1.55 -8.42 12.68
N VAL A 30 -1.67 -7.10 12.58
CA VAL A 30 -1.01 -6.35 11.51
C VAL A 30 -0.06 -5.35 12.16
N ASP A 31 1.22 -5.55 11.92
CA ASP A 31 2.26 -4.66 12.43
C ASP A 31 2.33 -3.44 11.52
N ASP A 32 2.61 -2.28 12.09
CA ASP A 32 2.56 -1.04 11.33
C ASP A 32 3.75 -0.85 10.40
N ARG A 33 4.70 -1.77 10.39
CA ARG A 33 5.84 -1.69 9.50
C ARG A 33 5.85 -2.78 8.45
N GLU A 34 4.77 -3.53 8.34
CA GLU A 34 4.74 -4.70 7.47
C GLU A 34 3.56 -4.65 6.53
N ILE A 35 3.81 -5.09 5.30
CA ILE A 35 2.75 -5.34 4.33
C ILE A 35 2.65 -6.84 4.18
N TYR A 36 1.46 -7.38 4.43
CA TYR A 36 1.23 -8.80 4.32
C TYR A 36 0.62 -9.10 2.97
N VAL A 37 1.34 -9.85 2.14
CA VAL A 37 0.83 -10.28 0.85
C VAL A 37 0.28 -11.68 1.05
N VAL A 38 -1.02 -11.82 0.90
CA VAL A 38 -1.72 -13.06 1.19
C VAL A 38 -1.92 -13.83 -0.09
N GLY A 39 -1.53 -15.10 -0.08
CA GLY A 39 -1.67 -15.98 -1.21
C GLY A 39 -0.32 -16.30 -1.83
N ASP A 40 -0.37 -17.05 -2.92
CA ASP A 40 0.81 -17.42 -3.66
C ASP A 40 1.43 -16.15 -4.26
N LEU A 41 2.74 -15.97 -4.14
CA LEU A 41 3.37 -14.76 -4.67
C LEU A 41 3.21 -14.62 -6.17
N GLN A 42 3.01 -15.72 -6.88
CA GLN A 42 2.78 -15.63 -8.32
C GLN A 42 1.34 -15.30 -8.63
N LYS A 43 0.44 -15.46 -7.66
CA LYS A 43 -0.96 -15.15 -7.87
C LYS A 43 -1.53 -14.66 -6.54
N PRO A 44 -1.06 -13.52 -6.06
CA PRO A 44 -1.50 -13.04 -4.74
C PRO A 44 -2.94 -12.56 -4.81
N GLN A 45 -3.61 -12.61 -3.67
CA GLN A 45 -5.02 -12.24 -3.57
C GLN A 45 -5.21 -10.90 -2.90
N TYR A 46 -4.50 -10.64 -1.81
CA TYR A 46 -4.70 -9.44 -1.02
C TYR A 46 -3.37 -8.92 -0.51
N ALA A 47 -3.34 -7.60 -0.27
CA ALA A 47 -2.25 -6.97 0.46
C ALA A 47 -2.87 -6.23 1.63
N ILE A 48 -2.35 -6.45 2.83
CA ILE A 48 -2.94 -5.90 4.05
C ILE A 48 -1.86 -5.17 4.82
N PHE A 49 -2.16 -3.95 5.24
CA PHE A 49 -1.21 -3.16 6.04
C PHE A 49 -1.97 -2.05 6.76
N LEU A 50 -1.35 -1.48 7.78
CA LEU A 50 -1.97 -0.37 8.48
C LEU A 50 -1.74 0.93 7.71
N CYS A 51 -2.71 1.82 7.78
CA CYS A 51 -2.61 3.10 7.11
C CYS A 51 -1.39 3.85 7.59
N PRO A 52 -0.56 4.37 6.68
CA PRO A 52 0.68 5.02 7.10
C PRO A 52 0.47 6.36 7.80
N CYS A 53 -0.75 6.89 7.81
CA CYS A 53 -0.99 8.15 8.51
C CYS A 53 -1.00 7.98 10.02
N GLY A 54 -1.05 6.76 10.52
CA GLY A 54 -1.06 6.52 11.95
C GLY A 54 -2.44 6.43 12.55
N CYS A 55 -3.49 6.41 11.71
CA CYS A 55 -4.86 6.35 12.23
C CYS A 55 -5.20 4.99 12.82
N GLY A 56 -4.36 3.99 12.61
CA GLY A 56 -4.58 2.65 13.14
C GLY A 56 -5.52 1.79 12.32
N GLN A 57 -6.02 2.31 11.22
CA GLN A 57 -6.95 1.54 10.41
C GLN A 57 -6.21 0.65 9.44
N LYS A 58 -6.80 -0.51 9.20
CA LYS A 58 -6.23 -1.50 8.32
C LYS A 58 -6.66 -1.22 6.89
N ILE A 59 -5.74 -1.31 5.96
CA ILE A 59 -6.02 -1.21 4.54
C ILE A 59 -5.90 -2.60 3.97
N GLU A 60 -6.90 -3.00 3.21
CA GLU A 60 -6.89 -4.28 2.55
C GLU A 60 -7.10 -4.02 1.07
N LEU A 61 -6.11 -4.32 0.26
CA LEU A 61 -6.18 -4.10 -1.18
C LEU A 61 -6.40 -5.43 -1.87
N ASN A 62 -7.35 -5.45 -2.79
CA ASN A 62 -7.49 -6.59 -3.67
C ASN A 62 -6.42 -6.49 -4.75
N VAL A 63 -5.57 -7.49 -4.85
CA VAL A 63 -4.53 -7.51 -5.87
C VAL A 63 -4.77 -8.63 -6.88
N ASN A 64 -5.94 -9.26 -6.82
CA ASN A 64 -6.34 -10.27 -7.78
C ASN A 64 -6.97 -9.57 -8.97
N PRO A 65 -6.40 -9.68 -10.17
CA PRO A 65 -6.92 -8.94 -11.32
C PRO A 65 -8.29 -9.40 -11.80
N GLU A 66 -8.78 -10.51 -11.27
CA GLU A 66 -10.10 -10.99 -11.66
C GLU A 66 -11.23 -10.28 -10.94
N SER A 67 -10.92 -9.43 -9.99
CA SER A 67 -11.91 -8.66 -9.25
C SER A 67 -11.57 -7.18 -9.33
N ARG A 68 -12.59 -6.35 -9.15
CA ARG A 68 -12.39 -4.89 -9.18
C ARG A 68 -13.00 -4.27 -7.93
N PRO A 69 -12.41 -3.22 -7.40
CA PRO A 69 -11.16 -2.58 -7.87
C PRO A 69 -9.96 -3.48 -7.58
N CYS A 70 -8.89 -3.23 -8.31
CA CYS A 70 -7.71 -4.07 -8.20
C CYS A 70 -6.47 -3.20 -8.25
N TRP A 71 -5.49 -3.53 -7.43
CA TRP A 71 -4.19 -2.89 -7.45
C TRP A 71 -3.17 -3.86 -7.99
N ALA A 72 -2.28 -3.36 -8.85
CA ALA A 72 -1.21 -4.19 -9.37
C ALA A 72 -0.01 -4.08 -8.43
N ILE A 73 0.68 -5.19 -8.24
CA ILE A 73 1.92 -5.22 -7.48
C ILE A 73 3.05 -5.25 -8.48
N ARG A 74 4.02 -4.36 -8.29
CA ARG A 74 5.25 -4.40 -9.06
C ARG A 74 6.40 -4.72 -8.12
N TRP A 75 7.03 -5.85 -8.36
CA TRP A 75 8.17 -6.28 -7.55
C TRP A 75 9.44 -5.70 -8.11
N HIS A 76 10.35 -5.30 -7.23
CA HIS A 76 11.64 -4.75 -7.64
C HIS A 76 12.75 -5.71 -7.25
N VAL A 77 13.88 -5.59 -7.93
CA VAL A 77 15.01 -6.52 -7.67
C VAL A 77 15.55 -6.38 -6.26
N THR A 78 15.29 -5.26 -5.61
CA THR A 78 15.71 -5.04 -4.23
C THR A 78 14.84 -5.75 -3.21
N GLY A 79 13.78 -6.42 -3.65
CA GLY A 79 12.86 -7.08 -2.72
C GLY A 79 11.74 -6.17 -2.25
N THR A 80 11.69 -4.94 -2.72
CA THR A 80 10.61 -4.03 -2.39
C THR A 80 9.49 -4.16 -3.40
N LEU A 81 8.34 -3.55 -3.11
CA LEU A 81 7.23 -3.57 -4.04
C LEU A 81 6.62 -2.18 -4.18
N SER A 82 5.87 -2.01 -5.26
CA SER A 82 5.07 -0.82 -5.50
C SER A 82 3.66 -1.24 -5.84
N PHE A 83 2.69 -0.41 -5.48
CA PHE A 83 1.30 -0.64 -5.88
C PHE A 83 0.89 0.39 -6.90
N SER A 84 0.02 -0.01 -7.80
CA SER A 84 -0.56 0.89 -8.81
C SER A 84 -2.04 0.54 -8.94
N PRO A 85 -2.93 1.52 -8.92
CA PRO A 85 -2.71 2.96 -8.81
C PRO A 85 -2.44 3.42 -7.38
N SER A 86 -2.59 4.71 -7.14
CA SER A 86 -2.45 5.24 -5.78
C SER A 86 -3.55 4.73 -4.89
N ILE A 87 -3.34 4.83 -3.59
CA ILE A 87 -4.31 4.42 -2.60
C ILE A 87 -4.97 5.68 -2.05
N ASN A 88 -6.28 5.78 -2.26
CA ASN A 88 -7.04 6.96 -1.88
C ASN A 88 -8.17 6.50 -0.96
N ARG A 89 -8.10 6.90 0.30
CA ARG A 89 -9.10 6.52 1.27
C ARG A 89 -10.17 7.59 1.30
N ASN A 90 -11.38 7.20 0.91
CA ASN A 90 -12.48 8.15 0.78
C ASN A 90 -13.16 8.46 2.10
N ILE A 91 -12.98 7.61 3.11
CA ILE A 91 -13.61 7.81 4.40
C ILE A 91 -12.54 7.65 5.47
N GLY A 92 -12.89 8.04 6.67
CA GLY A 92 -11.96 7.97 7.78
C GLY A 92 -10.90 9.05 7.65
N CYS A 93 -9.65 8.64 7.62
CA CYS A 93 -8.55 9.59 7.59
C CYS A 93 -8.35 10.28 6.25
N ARG A 94 -8.95 9.74 5.20
CA ARG A 94 -8.87 10.32 3.86
C ARG A 94 -7.46 10.44 3.33
N SER A 95 -6.59 9.53 3.72
CA SER A 95 -5.22 9.52 3.23
C SER A 95 -5.18 9.21 1.74
N HIS A 96 -4.26 9.85 1.04
CA HIS A 96 -4.04 9.57 -0.37
C HIS A 96 -2.54 9.51 -0.59
N PHE A 97 -2.07 8.38 -1.10
CA PHE A 97 -0.64 8.17 -1.25
C PHE A 97 -0.37 7.11 -2.30
N TYR A 98 0.86 7.13 -2.80
CA TYR A 98 1.40 6.03 -3.58
C TYR A 98 2.29 5.21 -2.67
N LEU A 99 2.35 3.93 -2.93
CA LEU A 99 3.38 3.10 -2.32
C LEU A 99 4.37 2.73 -3.40
N LYS A 100 5.60 3.21 -3.28
CA LYS A 100 6.65 2.97 -4.25
C LYS A 100 7.89 2.49 -3.55
N ASN A 101 8.44 1.38 -4.03
CA ASN A 101 9.63 0.78 -3.43
C ASN A 101 9.45 0.57 -1.93
N SER A 102 8.26 0.10 -1.56
CA SER A 102 7.88 -0.17 -0.16
C SER A 102 7.93 1.08 0.72
N LYS A 103 7.86 2.26 0.13
CA LYS A 103 7.86 3.52 0.86
C LYS A 103 6.64 4.34 0.48
N VAL A 104 6.22 5.19 1.40
CA VAL A 104 5.03 6.01 1.20
C VAL A 104 5.40 7.30 0.50
N LEU A 105 4.64 7.65 -0.53
CA LEU A 105 4.77 8.91 -1.23
C LEU A 105 3.41 9.59 -1.10
N TRP A 106 3.32 10.59 -0.25
CA TRP A 106 2.06 11.24 0.04
C TRP A 106 1.59 12.13 -1.09
N CYS A 107 0.29 12.13 -1.32
CA CYS A 107 -0.35 13.04 -2.27
C CYS A 107 -1.13 14.10 -1.50
N GLN A 108 -1.17 15.28 -2.06
CA GLN A 108 -1.91 16.36 -1.45
C GLN A 108 -3.17 16.66 -2.23
#